data_356670cad53aaea7bc1d842716466a14
#
_entry.id   356670cad53aaea7bc1d842716466a14
#
_cell.length_a   1.000
_cell.length_b   1.000
_cell.length_c   1.000
_cell.angle_alpha   90.00
_cell.angle_beta   90.00
_cell.angle_gamma   90.00
#
_symmetry.space_group_name_H-M   'P 1'
#
loop_
_entity.id
_entity.type
_entity.pdbx_description
1 polymer ?
#
loop_
_entity_poly.entity_id
_entity_poly.type
_entity_poly.pdbx_seq_one_letter_code
_entity_poly.pdbx_strand_id
1 'polypeptide(L)'
;MHVATATGDTVFSWKRPDNLGVKEGRLAPPKSTPNCVSSQADPADAEHYIAPIPFKGDAAAAMAAVRKAVEGMRDATVIRHDGGYLYAEYRTRRMRFVDDVEFLYDGKAGLIHVRSASRLGRRDFGVNRARVESLRARIEGKTKA
;
A
#
# COMPACT_ATOMS: atom_id res chain seq x y z
N MET A 1 14.44 13.39 18.94
CA MET A 1 14.53 12.72 19.12
C MET A 1 14.51 12.12 19.43
N HIS A 2 14.37 11.77 19.59
CA HIS A 2 14.36 10.90 20.02
C HIS A 2 14.60 10.01 20.06
N VAL A 3 14.79 9.71 20.05
CA VAL A 3 15.08 8.82 20.18
C VAL A 3 14.90 8.01 20.52
N ALA A 4 14.81 7.92 20.81
CA ALA A 4 14.72 7.23 21.31
C ALA A 4 14.42 6.45 21.43
N THR A 5 14.00 6.41 21.49
CA THR A 5 13.72 5.59 21.71
C THR A 5 13.85 4.67 21.31
N ALA A 6 14.52 4.74 21.27
CA ALA A 6 14.61 3.74 20.71
C ALA A 6 14.63 2.59 21.28
N THR A 7 14.81 2.27 21.78
CA THR A 7 14.36 1.10 22.35
C THR A 7 14.33 -0.01 21.37
N GLY A 8 13.96 -1.16 21.79
CA GLY A 8 13.89 -2.32 20.97
C GLY A 8 12.92 -2.17 19.81
N ASP A 9 11.97 -1.31 19.99
CA ASP A 9 10.97 -1.09 18.94
C ASP A 9 11.56 -0.52 17.69
N THR A 10 12.57 0.33 17.82
CA THR A 10 13.16 0.95 16.66
C THR A 10 13.90 -0.04 15.78
N VAL A 11 14.22 -1.21 16.31
CA VAL A 11 14.90 -2.23 15.52
C VAL A 11 14.00 -2.73 14.41
N PHE A 12 12.71 -2.87 14.69
CA PHE A 12 11.76 -3.42 13.73
C PHE A 12 10.77 -2.39 13.20
N SER A 13 10.61 -1.29 13.92
CA SER A 13 9.66 -0.24 13.54
C SER A 13 10.39 0.88 12.85
N TRP A 14 10.97 0.60 11.78
CA TRP A 14 11.78 1.58 11.08
C TRP A 14 10.99 2.84 10.79
N LYS A 15 11.73 3.90 10.62
CA LYS A 15 11.19 5.19 10.36
C LYS A 15 10.24 5.18 9.17
N ARG A 16 9.12 5.89 9.29
CA ARG A 16 8.20 6.05 8.18
C ARG A 16 8.94 6.72 7.02
N PRO A 17 8.82 6.19 5.80
CA PRO A 17 9.51 6.81 4.65
C PRO A 17 9.04 8.24 4.43
N ASP A 18 9.91 9.07 3.92
CA ASP A 18 9.56 10.46 3.64
C ASP A 18 9.13 10.68 2.19
N ASN A 19 9.06 9.62 1.38
CA ASN A 19 8.60 9.72 0.01
C ASN A 19 7.16 9.28 -0.18
N LEU A 20 6.39 9.18 0.90
CA LEU A 20 4.97 8.86 0.82
C LEU A 20 4.18 10.06 0.33
N GLY A 21 2.98 9.80 -0.18
CA GLY A 21 2.11 10.84 -0.65
C GLY A 21 2.16 10.97 -2.16
N VAL A 22 1.45 11.97 -2.66
CA VAL A 22 1.29 12.17 -4.09
C VAL A 22 2.16 13.34 -4.52
N LYS A 23 2.95 13.14 -5.57
CA LYS A 23 3.72 14.21 -6.19
C LYS A 23 3.42 14.20 -7.68
N GLU A 24 2.99 15.34 -8.19
CA GLU A 24 2.67 15.48 -9.62
C GLU A 24 1.69 14.39 -10.06
N GLY A 25 0.70 14.11 -9.22
CA GLY A 25 -0.35 13.16 -9.56
C GLY A 25 0.05 11.70 -9.48
N ARG A 26 1.20 11.39 -8.91
CA ARG A 26 1.69 10.02 -8.86
C ARG A 26 2.21 9.66 -7.49
N LEU A 27 2.15 8.36 -7.19
CA LEU A 27 2.82 7.79 -6.03
C LEU A 27 4.32 7.68 -6.34
N ALA A 28 5.14 7.46 -5.31
CA ALA A 28 6.56 7.28 -5.52
C ALA A 28 6.83 6.05 -6.38
N PRO A 29 7.91 6.05 -7.16
CA PRO A 29 8.26 4.86 -7.93
C PRO A 29 8.59 3.68 -7.02
N PRO A 30 8.57 2.45 -7.55
CA PRO A 30 8.93 1.31 -6.73
C PRO A 30 10.39 1.36 -6.30
N LYS A 31 10.68 0.69 -5.21
CA LYS A 31 12.05 0.54 -4.76
C LYS A 31 12.82 -0.33 -5.75
N SER A 32 14.13 -0.28 -5.70
CA SER A 32 14.94 -1.15 -6.56
C SER A 32 14.93 -2.60 -6.06
N THR A 33 14.60 -2.82 -4.79
CA THR A 33 14.56 -4.17 -4.23
C THR A 33 13.22 -4.84 -4.51
N PRO A 34 13.14 -6.17 -4.50
CA PRO A 34 11.91 -6.88 -4.89
C PRO A 34 10.76 -6.83 -3.89
N ASN A 35 10.95 -6.16 -2.74
CA ASN A 35 9.93 -6.11 -1.71
C ASN A 35 8.97 -4.93 -1.86
N CYS A 36 8.61 -4.63 -3.09
CA CYS A 36 7.70 -3.52 -3.39
C CYS A 36 6.95 -3.84 -4.68
N VAL A 37 5.65 -3.56 -4.70
CA VAL A 37 4.88 -3.62 -5.94
C VAL A 37 4.16 -2.30 -6.13
N SER A 38 3.94 -1.92 -7.39
CA SER A 38 3.26 -0.68 -7.72
C SER A 38 2.55 -0.80 -9.06
N SER A 39 1.32 -0.28 -9.12
CA SER A 39 0.60 -0.26 -10.38
C SER A 39 1.08 0.84 -11.30
N GLN A 40 1.94 1.71 -10.81
CA GLN A 40 2.55 2.75 -11.63
C GLN A 40 3.98 2.42 -12.03
N ALA A 41 4.43 1.20 -11.76
CA ALA A 41 5.69 0.70 -12.28
C ALA A 41 5.54 0.42 -13.77
N ASP A 42 6.66 0.32 -14.48
CA ASP A 42 6.66 -0.08 -15.87
C ASP A 42 6.02 -1.46 -15.98
N PRO A 43 5.02 -1.64 -16.84
CA PRO A 43 4.41 -2.97 -17.01
C PRO A 43 5.39 -4.06 -17.43
N ALA A 44 6.53 -3.69 -18.04
CA ALA A 44 7.55 -4.65 -18.39
C ALA A 44 8.38 -5.10 -17.19
N ASP A 45 8.28 -4.38 -16.09
CA ASP A 45 9.01 -4.72 -14.86
C ASP A 45 8.19 -5.73 -14.06
N ALA A 46 8.33 -7.00 -14.40
CA ALA A 46 7.51 -8.04 -13.80
C ALA A 46 7.70 -8.15 -12.29
N GLU A 47 8.85 -7.75 -11.80
CA GLU A 47 9.14 -7.84 -10.37
C GLU A 47 8.32 -6.85 -9.55
N HIS A 48 8.12 -5.65 -10.08
CA HIS A 48 7.47 -4.57 -9.35
C HIS A 48 6.07 -4.23 -9.83
N TYR A 49 5.72 -4.59 -11.05
CA TYR A 49 4.42 -4.19 -11.59
C TYR A 49 3.29 -5.04 -11.04
N ILE A 50 2.19 -4.39 -10.72
CA ILE A 50 0.94 -5.06 -10.40
C ILE A 50 -0.18 -4.23 -11.06
N ALA A 51 -1.21 -4.89 -11.55
CA ALA A 51 -2.28 -4.18 -12.24
C ALA A 51 -3.01 -3.24 -11.29
N PRO A 52 -3.40 -2.05 -11.74
CA PRO A 52 -4.27 -1.19 -10.94
C PRO A 52 -5.65 -1.82 -10.80
N ILE A 53 -6.46 -1.27 -9.91
CA ILE A 53 -7.77 -1.84 -9.60
C ILE A 53 -8.85 -0.97 -10.28
N PRO A 54 -9.59 -1.52 -11.24
CA PRO A 54 -10.66 -0.74 -11.86
C PRO A 54 -11.75 -0.38 -10.86
N PHE A 55 -12.26 0.83 -10.97
CA PHE A 55 -13.33 1.26 -10.09
C PHE A 55 -14.21 2.29 -10.81
N LYS A 56 -15.52 2.12 -10.72
CA LYS A 56 -16.47 3.07 -11.27
C LYS A 56 -17.08 3.86 -10.13
N GLY A 57 -16.97 5.18 -10.22
CA GLY A 57 -17.52 6.05 -9.22
C GLY A 57 -16.59 7.23 -9.00
N ASP A 58 -16.94 8.09 -8.08
CA ASP A 58 -16.12 9.25 -7.79
C ASP A 58 -15.03 8.90 -6.76
N ALA A 59 -14.19 9.88 -6.46
CA ALA A 59 -13.08 9.66 -5.55
C ALA A 59 -13.54 9.26 -4.16
N ALA A 60 -14.64 9.84 -3.69
CA ALA A 60 -15.15 9.51 -2.36
C ALA A 60 -15.60 8.05 -2.31
N ALA A 61 -16.29 7.59 -3.34
CA ALA A 61 -16.73 6.20 -3.40
C ALA A 61 -15.55 5.24 -3.52
N ALA A 62 -14.55 5.62 -4.32
CA ALA A 62 -13.35 4.78 -4.48
C ALA A 62 -12.63 4.63 -3.15
N MET A 63 -12.40 5.72 -2.45
CA MET A 63 -11.66 5.65 -1.19
C MET A 63 -12.48 5.03 -0.08
N ALA A 64 -13.80 5.13 -0.12
CA ALA A 64 -14.64 4.42 0.84
C ALA A 64 -14.49 2.90 0.66
N ALA A 65 -14.45 2.45 -0.61
CA ALA A 65 -14.27 1.03 -0.89
C ALA A 65 -12.88 0.54 -0.45
N VAL A 66 -11.86 1.36 -0.72
CA VAL A 66 -10.49 1.03 -0.29
C VAL A 66 -10.43 0.96 1.24
N ARG A 67 -10.97 1.95 1.91
CA ARG A 67 -10.93 2.00 3.37
C ARG A 67 -11.61 0.79 3.99
N LYS A 68 -12.77 0.44 3.46
CA LYS A 68 -13.48 -0.73 3.95
C LYS A 68 -12.67 -2.01 3.77
N ALA A 69 -12.02 -2.15 2.61
CA ALA A 69 -11.19 -3.31 2.34
C ALA A 69 -10.00 -3.38 3.30
N VAL A 70 -9.33 -2.24 3.52
CA VAL A 70 -8.18 -2.18 4.40
C VAL A 70 -8.60 -2.49 5.85
N GLU A 71 -9.67 -1.87 6.31
CA GLU A 71 -10.11 -2.04 7.69
C GLU A 71 -10.61 -3.45 7.97
N GLY A 72 -10.95 -4.20 6.94
CA GLY A 72 -11.32 -5.60 7.10
C GLY A 72 -10.14 -6.55 7.21
N MET A 73 -8.92 -6.05 7.08
CA MET A 73 -7.72 -6.89 7.16
C MET A 73 -7.06 -6.73 8.50
N ARG A 74 -6.47 -7.84 8.99
CA ARG A 74 -5.75 -7.82 10.26
C ARG A 74 -4.45 -7.04 10.10
N ASP A 75 -4.05 -6.42 11.17
CA ASP A 75 -2.76 -5.76 11.28
C ASP A 75 -2.64 -4.51 10.42
N ALA A 76 -3.74 -4.02 9.87
CA ALA A 76 -3.77 -2.82 9.03
C ALA A 76 -4.29 -1.64 9.83
N THR A 77 -3.68 -0.48 9.63
CA THR A 77 -4.12 0.76 10.26
C THR A 77 -4.14 1.85 9.20
N VAL A 78 -5.30 2.49 9.02
CA VAL A 78 -5.40 3.64 8.12
C VAL A 78 -4.77 4.83 8.83
N ILE A 79 -3.77 5.44 8.19
CA ILE A 79 -3.03 6.56 8.75
C ILE A 79 -3.54 7.88 8.20
N ARG A 80 -3.86 7.91 6.89
CA ARG A 80 -4.24 9.14 6.23
C ARG A 80 -5.25 8.86 5.14
N HIS A 81 -6.23 9.74 5.00
CA HIS A 81 -7.28 9.60 4.00
C HIS A 81 -7.67 11.00 3.54
N ASP A 82 -7.19 11.40 2.36
CA ASP A 82 -7.42 12.74 1.82
C ASP A 82 -7.95 12.64 0.40
N GLY A 83 -9.20 13.00 0.19
CA GLY A 83 -9.77 12.98 -1.15
C GLY A 83 -9.60 11.63 -1.81
N GLY A 84 -8.87 11.58 -2.90
CA GLY A 84 -8.63 10.33 -3.64
C GLY A 84 -7.37 9.58 -3.23
N TYR A 85 -6.84 9.88 -2.05
CA TYR A 85 -5.61 9.24 -1.56
C TYR A 85 -5.85 8.60 -0.19
N LEU A 86 -5.27 7.41 0.01
CA LEU A 86 -5.32 6.73 1.29
C LEU A 86 -3.99 6.03 1.55
N TYR A 87 -3.49 6.18 2.77
CA TYR A 87 -2.26 5.54 3.21
C TYR A 87 -2.53 4.70 4.44
N ALA A 88 -2.05 3.46 4.43
CA ALA A 88 -2.21 2.54 5.54
C ALA A 88 -0.88 1.87 5.87
N GLU A 89 -0.71 1.50 7.12
CA GLU A 89 0.43 0.71 7.56
C GLU A 89 -0.06 -0.68 7.92
N TYR A 90 0.72 -1.68 7.51
CA TYR A 90 0.47 -3.07 7.86
C TYR A 90 1.64 -3.56 8.71
N ARG A 91 1.32 -4.13 9.87
CA ARG A 91 2.35 -4.69 10.75
C ARG A 91 2.32 -6.18 10.66
N THR A 92 3.48 -6.78 10.39
CA THR A 92 3.56 -8.23 10.46
C THR A 92 3.65 -8.62 11.92
N ARG A 93 2.88 -9.62 12.29
CA ARG A 93 2.77 -9.98 13.70
C ARG A 93 4.04 -10.57 14.27
N ARG A 94 4.65 -11.47 13.55
CA ARG A 94 5.81 -12.16 14.04
C ARG A 94 7.05 -11.29 14.09
N MET A 95 7.32 -10.65 12.97
CA MET A 95 8.56 -9.91 12.82
C MET A 95 8.42 -8.45 13.15
N ARG A 96 7.18 -8.00 13.33
CA ARG A 96 6.90 -6.59 13.60
C ARG A 96 7.41 -5.67 12.50
N PHE A 97 7.55 -6.20 11.30
CA PHE A 97 7.90 -5.38 10.14
C PHE A 97 6.70 -4.52 9.80
N VAL A 98 6.97 -3.35 9.23
CA VAL A 98 5.93 -2.45 8.79
C VAL A 98 6.02 -2.34 7.29
N ASP A 99 4.88 -2.49 6.64
CA ASP A 99 4.76 -2.26 5.21
C ASP A 99 3.87 -1.05 5.01
N ASP A 100 4.24 -0.22 4.05
CA ASP A 100 3.48 0.99 3.72
C ASP A 100 2.68 0.74 2.46
N VAL A 101 1.37 1.01 2.53
CA VAL A 101 0.48 0.76 1.41
C VAL A 101 -0.27 2.04 1.09
N GLU A 102 -0.19 2.45 -0.16
CA GLU A 102 -0.82 3.69 -0.61
C GLU A 102 -1.74 3.43 -1.78
N PHE A 103 -2.83 4.20 -1.83
CA PHE A 103 -3.82 4.10 -2.90
C PHE A 103 -4.09 5.50 -3.44
N LEU A 104 -4.21 5.60 -4.75
CA LEU A 104 -4.49 6.86 -5.43
C LEU A 104 -5.50 6.62 -6.53
N TYR A 105 -6.63 7.31 -6.48
CA TYR A 105 -7.67 7.15 -7.50
C TYR A 105 -7.41 8.09 -8.67
N ASP A 106 -7.41 7.52 -9.86
CA ASP A 106 -7.37 8.26 -11.11
C ASP A 106 -8.76 8.22 -11.70
N GLY A 107 -9.53 9.29 -11.50
CA GLY A 107 -10.92 9.31 -11.94
C GLY A 107 -11.09 9.34 -13.44
N LYS A 108 -10.10 9.86 -14.17
CA LYS A 108 -10.18 9.88 -15.62
C LYS A 108 -10.06 8.49 -16.20
N ALA A 109 -9.17 7.71 -15.66
CA ALA A 109 -8.96 6.34 -16.13
C ALA A 109 -9.89 5.34 -15.46
N GLY A 110 -10.53 5.72 -14.35
CA GLY A 110 -11.35 4.78 -13.59
C GLY A 110 -10.52 3.70 -12.93
N LEU A 111 -9.36 4.07 -12.42
CA LEU A 111 -8.41 3.11 -11.83
C LEU A 111 -7.94 3.58 -10.47
N ILE A 112 -7.87 2.64 -9.54
CA ILE A 112 -7.23 2.89 -8.25
C ILE A 112 -5.80 2.37 -8.39
N HIS A 113 -4.84 3.27 -8.29
CA HIS A 113 -3.44 2.88 -8.26
C HIS A 113 -3.04 2.48 -6.86
N VAL A 114 -2.09 1.57 -6.75
CA VAL A 114 -1.68 1.02 -5.47
C VAL A 114 -0.18 0.82 -5.45
N ARG A 115 0.43 1.07 -4.29
CA ARG A 115 1.84 0.80 -4.04
C ARG A 115 1.94 0.18 -2.66
N SER A 116 2.59 -0.97 -2.57
CA SER A 116 2.78 -1.68 -1.30
C SER A 116 4.25 -2.05 -1.18
N ALA A 117 4.89 -1.57 -0.11
CA ALA A 117 6.34 -1.69 0.03
C ALA A 117 6.72 -1.98 1.47
N SER A 118 7.64 -2.91 1.64
CA SER A 118 8.22 -3.20 2.95
C SER A 118 9.28 -2.17 3.27
N ARG A 119 9.35 -1.76 4.54
CA ARG A 119 10.38 -0.80 4.97
C ARG A 119 11.72 -1.46 5.09
N LEU A 120 11.74 -2.74 5.41
CA LEU A 120 12.96 -3.48 5.70
C LEU A 120 13.20 -4.59 4.72
N GLY A 121 14.48 -4.98 4.62
CA GLY A 121 14.87 -6.16 3.90
C GLY A 121 14.88 -5.98 2.41
N ARG A 122 15.20 -7.06 1.71
CA ARG A 122 15.23 -7.06 0.25
C ARG A 122 14.11 -7.89 -0.31
N ARG A 123 13.75 -8.97 0.35
CA ARG A 123 12.74 -9.91 -0.13
C ARG A 123 11.56 -9.96 0.82
N ASP A 124 10.38 -10.10 0.27
CA ASP A 124 9.17 -10.22 1.07
C ASP A 124 8.43 -11.53 0.79
N PHE A 125 9.02 -12.39 -0.04
CA PHE A 125 8.41 -13.67 -0.42
C PHE A 125 7.00 -13.51 -0.97
N GLY A 126 6.77 -12.41 -1.70
CA GLY A 126 5.49 -12.17 -2.33
C GLY A 126 4.41 -11.60 -1.43
N VAL A 127 4.76 -11.18 -0.23
CA VAL A 127 3.77 -10.67 0.74
C VAL A 127 3.06 -9.43 0.22
N ASN A 128 3.83 -8.47 -0.34
CA ASN A 128 3.20 -7.25 -0.82
C ASN A 128 2.27 -7.51 -2.00
N ARG A 129 2.66 -8.37 -2.92
CA ARG A 129 1.81 -8.72 -4.06
C ARG A 129 0.55 -9.44 -3.60
N ALA A 130 0.69 -10.40 -2.69
CA ALA A 130 -0.46 -11.14 -2.17
C ALA A 130 -1.43 -10.20 -1.45
N ARG A 131 -0.88 -9.21 -0.74
CA ARG A 131 -1.73 -8.23 -0.06
C ARG A 131 -2.57 -7.44 -1.05
N VAL A 132 -1.94 -6.97 -2.11
CA VAL A 132 -2.67 -6.19 -3.11
C VAL A 132 -3.74 -7.04 -3.79
N GLU A 133 -3.45 -8.31 -4.08
CA GLU A 133 -4.46 -9.16 -4.69
C GLU A 133 -5.63 -9.44 -3.74
N SER A 134 -5.35 -9.56 -2.46
CA SER A 134 -6.41 -9.70 -1.47
C SER A 134 -7.27 -8.45 -1.39
N LEU A 135 -6.63 -7.28 -1.44
CA LEU A 135 -7.36 -6.01 -1.44
C LEU A 135 -8.19 -5.84 -2.71
N ARG A 136 -7.62 -6.21 -3.85
CA ARG A 136 -8.35 -6.19 -5.11
C ARG A 136 -9.65 -7.00 -5.02
N ALA A 137 -9.54 -8.21 -4.50
CA ALA A 137 -10.71 -9.08 -4.38
C ALA A 137 -11.76 -8.46 -3.46
N ARG A 138 -11.34 -7.85 -2.37
CA ARG A 138 -12.26 -7.20 -1.44
C ARG A 138 -12.93 -5.99 -2.06
N ILE A 139 -12.18 -5.17 -2.77
CA ILE A 139 -12.72 -3.98 -3.43
C ILE A 139 -13.68 -4.37 -4.53
N GLU A 140 -13.36 -5.42 -5.26
CA GLU A 140 -14.22 -5.90 -6.35
C GLU A 140 -15.39 -6.76 -5.87
N GLY A 141 -15.48 -6.98 -4.56
CA GLY A 141 -16.58 -7.76 -4.02
C GLY A 141 -16.49 -9.25 -4.31
N LYS A 142 -15.28 -9.75 -4.54
CA LYS A 142 -15.06 -11.15 -4.88
C LYS A 142 -14.49 -11.96 -3.72
N THR A 143 -14.40 -11.35 -2.55
CA THR A 143 -13.85 -12.03 -1.40
C THR A 143 -14.83 -13.05 -0.88
N LYS A 144 -14.35 -14.22 -0.58
CA LYS A 144 -15.16 -15.22 0.10
C LYS A 144 -15.13 -14.93 1.57
N ALA A 145 -16.23 -15.16 2.19
CA ALA A 145 -16.39 -14.87 3.61
C ALA A 145 -15.39 -15.60 4.49
#